data_5d9ab0a404c91b7f7dcbbc118d9a2bb2
#
_entry.id   5d9ab0a404c91b7f7dcbbc118d9a2bb2
#
_cell.length_a   1.000
_cell.length_b   1.000
_cell.length_c   1.000
_cell.angle_alpha   90.00
_cell.angle_beta   90.00
_cell.angle_gamma   90.00
#
_symmetry.space_group_name_H-M   'P 1'
#
loop_
_entity.id
_entity.type
_entity.pdbx_description
1 polymer ?
#
loop_
_entity_poly.entity_id
_entity_poly.type
_entity_poly.pdbx_seq_one_letter_code
_entity_poly.pdbx_strand_id
1 'polypeptide(L)'
;MRESLNKSQIERFSRQLVLKNIGARGQKKILSSKILIVGVGGLGCPAAENLVRAGIGTIGLVDNDIINLSNIHRQNLFTSKDIKKSKVSVAAKKLREINPSTKI
;
A
#
# COMPACT_ATOMS: atom_id res chain seq x y z
N MET A 1 -5.12 5.92 -22.59
CA MET A 1 -3.90 5.44 -23.26
C MET A 1 -3.23 4.35 -22.45
N ARG A 2 -2.78 3.33 -23.11
CA ARG A 2 -2.11 2.26 -22.44
C ARG A 2 -0.61 2.37 -22.58
N GLU A 3 0.08 2.44 -21.47
CA GLU A 3 1.51 2.42 -21.45
C GLU A 3 2.00 1.02 -21.15
N SER A 4 3.09 0.62 -21.76
CA SER A 4 3.75 -0.62 -21.41
C SER A 4 4.40 -0.48 -20.04
N LEU A 5 4.53 -1.60 -19.33
CA LEU A 5 5.25 -1.62 -18.07
C LEU A 5 6.72 -1.25 -18.32
N ASN A 6 7.27 -0.38 -17.50
CA ASN A 6 8.67 -0.04 -17.59
C ASN A 6 9.54 -1.12 -16.91
N LYS A 7 10.86 -1.00 -17.08
CA LYS A 7 11.82 -1.98 -16.59
C LYS A 7 11.73 -2.19 -15.07
N SER A 8 11.60 -1.10 -14.32
CA SER A 8 11.48 -1.16 -12.87
C SER A 8 10.20 -1.86 -12.43
N GLN A 9 9.10 -1.61 -13.12
CA GLN A 9 7.82 -2.26 -12.84
C GLN A 9 7.88 -3.75 -13.14
N ILE A 10 8.50 -4.14 -14.25
CA ILE A 10 8.67 -5.54 -14.61
C ILE A 10 9.46 -6.27 -13.52
N GLU A 11 10.52 -5.68 -13.03
CA GLU A 11 11.33 -6.26 -11.96
C GLU A 11 10.53 -6.35 -10.66
N ARG A 12 9.92 -5.24 -10.25
CA ARG A 12 9.17 -5.15 -8.99
C ARG A 12 8.03 -6.14 -8.92
N PHE A 13 7.30 -6.31 -10.02
CA PHE A 13 6.11 -7.16 -10.06
C PHE A 13 6.32 -8.49 -10.76
N SER A 14 7.57 -8.89 -10.96
CA SER A 14 7.90 -10.09 -11.74
C SER A 14 7.17 -11.35 -11.25
N ARG A 15 7.01 -11.52 -9.95
CA ARG A 15 6.33 -12.68 -9.38
C ARG A 15 4.82 -12.69 -9.66
N GLN A 16 4.23 -11.51 -9.83
CA GLN A 16 2.82 -11.38 -10.20
C GLN A 16 2.61 -11.55 -11.70
N LEU A 17 3.56 -11.07 -12.49
CA LEU A 17 3.47 -11.13 -13.95
C LEU A 17 3.45 -12.56 -14.49
N VAL A 18 4.03 -13.51 -13.76
CA VAL A 18 4.02 -14.92 -14.18
C VAL A 18 2.74 -15.65 -13.80
N LEU A 19 1.87 -15.03 -13.00
CA LEU A 19 0.61 -15.64 -12.59
C LEU A 19 -0.41 -15.54 -13.72
N LYS A 20 -1.04 -16.68 -14.05
CA LYS A 20 -1.99 -16.77 -15.16
C LYS A 20 -3.12 -15.75 -15.07
N ASN A 21 -3.64 -15.52 -13.88
CA ASN A 21 -4.79 -14.65 -13.66
C ASN A 21 -4.42 -13.18 -13.51
N ILE A 22 -3.16 -12.86 -13.46
CA ILE A 22 -2.69 -11.46 -13.36
C ILE A 22 -2.00 -11.05 -14.66
N GLY A 23 -0.79 -11.54 -14.92
CA GLY A 23 -0.02 -11.18 -16.09
C GLY A 23 0.21 -9.68 -16.22
N ALA A 24 0.76 -9.26 -17.35
CA ALA A 24 0.99 -7.84 -17.61
C ALA A 24 -0.31 -7.04 -17.66
N ARG A 25 -1.36 -7.64 -18.24
CA ARG A 25 -2.66 -6.98 -18.33
C ARG A 25 -3.30 -6.73 -16.97
N GLY A 26 -3.27 -7.73 -16.10
CA GLY A 26 -3.79 -7.59 -14.74
C GLY A 26 -2.97 -6.59 -13.93
N GLN A 27 -1.65 -6.61 -14.07
CA GLN A 27 -0.78 -5.67 -13.38
C GLN A 27 -1.07 -4.23 -13.80
N LYS A 28 -1.32 -3.99 -15.09
CA LYS A 28 -1.71 -2.66 -15.57
C LYS A 28 -3.02 -2.20 -14.95
N LYS A 29 -3.99 -3.10 -14.77
CA LYS A 29 -5.25 -2.78 -14.10
C LYS A 29 -5.02 -2.39 -12.65
N ILE A 30 -4.15 -3.09 -11.95
CA ILE A 30 -3.79 -2.75 -10.56
C ILE A 30 -3.15 -1.37 -10.51
N LEU A 31 -2.21 -1.09 -11.40
CA LEU A 31 -1.53 0.21 -11.47
C LEU A 31 -2.47 1.36 -11.78
N SER A 32 -3.56 1.13 -12.47
CA SER A 32 -4.55 2.15 -12.78
C SER A 32 -5.68 2.23 -11.76
N SER A 33 -5.68 1.38 -10.76
CA SER A 33 -6.74 1.32 -9.75
C SER A 33 -6.55 2.36 -8.67
N LYS A 34 -7.67 2.82 -8.11
CA LYS A 34 -7.71 3.77 -7.01
C LYS A 34 -8.59 3.19 -5.92
N ILE A 35 -8.08 3.17 -4.69
CA ILE A 35 -8.78 2.59 -3.54
C ILE A 35 -8.73 3.55 -2.37
N LEU A 36 -9.80 3.58 -1.60
CA LEU A 36 -9.87 4.31 -0.34
C LEU A 36 -9.96 3.30 0.81
N ILE A 37 -9.04 3.42 1.76
CA ILE A 37 -9.06 2.62 2.99
C ILE A 37 -9.61 3.51 4.11
N VAL A 38 -10.73 3.10 4.65
CA VAL A 38 -11.33 3.78 5.81
C VAL A 38 -11.01 2.96 7.05
N GLY A 39 -10.17 3.54 7.91
CA GLY A 39 -9.67 2.86 9.10
C GLY A 39 -8.31 2.22 8.87
N VAL A 40 -7.28 2.77 9.51
CA VAL A 40 -5.90 2.27 9.43
C VAL A 40 -5.57 1.52 10.71
N GLY A 41 -6.31 0.46 10.96
CA GLY A 41 -6.19 -0.38 12.15
C GLY A 41 -5.70 -1.79 11.85
N GLY A 42 -6.18 -2.76 12.61
CA GLY A 42 -5.75 -4.16 12.49
C GLY A 42 -6.07 -4.81 11.15
N LEU A 43 -7.12 -4.36 10.45
CA LEU A 43 -7.46 -4.84 9.11
C LEU A 43 -6.97 -3.89 8.03
N GLY A 44 -7.05 -2.58 8.27
CA GLY A 44 -6.64 -1.56 7.29
C GLY A 44 -5.14 -1.53 7.05
N CYS A 45 -4.33 -1.72 8.08
CA CYS A 45 -2.87 -1.74 7.91
C CYS A 45 -2.40 -2.84 6.95
N PRO A 46 -2.74 -4.13 7.18
CA PRO A 46 -2.30 -5.17 6.26
C PRO A 46 -2.94 -5.03 4.88
N ALA A 47 -4.19 -4.55 4.79
CA ALA A 47 -4.82 -4.32 3.50
C ALA A 47 -4.07 -3.26 2.69
N ALA A 48 -3.76 -2.11 3.32
CA ALA A 48 -3.03 -1.03 2.67
C ALA A 48 -1.62 -1.49 2.25
N GLU A 49 -0.93 -2.16 3.14
CA GLU A 49 0.42 -2.65 2.87
C GLU A 49 0.43 -3.61 1.68
N ASN A 50 -0.46 -4.59 1.67
CA ASN A 50 -0.51 -5.59 0.61
C ASN A 50 -0.90 -4.97 -0.74
N LEU A 51 -1.83 -4.02 -0.74
CA LEU A 51 -2.23 -3.34 -1.96
C LEU A 51 -1.08 -2.52 -2.55
N VAL A 52 -0.35 -1.80 -1.70
CA VAL A 52 0.80 -1.01 -2.14
C VAL A 52 1.91 -1.91 -2.66
N ARG A 53 2.20 -3.01 -1.98
CA ARG A 53 3.19 -3.98 -2.45
C ARG A 53 2.79 -4.62 -3.78
N ALA A 54 1.50 -4.86 -3.98
CA ALA A 54 0.99 -5.42 -5.23
C ALA A 54 0.99 -4.41 -6.38
N GLY A 55 1.18 -3.12 -6.09
CA GLY A 55 1.32 -2.11 -7.12
C GLY A 55 0.10 -1.24 -7.35
N ILE A 56 -0.80 -1.13 -6.36
CA ILE A 56 -1.94 -0.22 -6.50
C ILE A 56 -1.46 1.17 -6.91
N GLY A 57 -2.11 1.79 -7.91
CA GLY A 57 -1.67 3.07 -8.42
C GLY A 57 -1.92 4.22 -7.48
N THR A 58 -3.10 4.26 -6.89
CA THR A 58 -3.49 5.32 -5.96
C THR A 58 -4.21 4.71 -4.76
N ILE A 59 -3.85 5.17 -3.57
CA ILE A 59 -4.52 4.75 -2.34
C ILE A 59 -4.78 5.97 -1.47
N GLY A 60 -6.02 6.08 -0.98
CA GLY A 60 -6.39 7.08 0.00
C GLY A 60 -6.55 6.43 1.37
N LEU A 61 -6.18 7.14 2.41
CA LEU A 61 -6.28 6.66 3.79
C LEU A 61 -7.13 7.62 4.59
N VAL A 62 -8.08 7.09 5.34
CA VAL A 62 -8.93 7.90 6.24
C VAL A 62 -8.90 7.28 7.63
N ASP A 63 -8.42 8.04 8.60
CA ASP A 63 -8.44 7.66 10.02
C ASP A 63 -8.15 8.92 10.82
N ASN A 64 -8.89 9.13 11.91
CA ASN A 64 -8.68 10.29 12.78
C ASN A 64 -7.96 9.93 14.07
N ASP A 65 -7.52 8.70 14.23
CA ASP A 65 -6.87 8.24 15.45
C ASP A 65 -5.37 8.51 15.47
N ILE A 66 -4.84 8.50 16.69
CA ILE A 66 -3.41 8.46 16.93
C ILE A 66 -2.99 7.03 17.26
N ILE A 67 -1.70 6.77 17.14
CA ILE A 67 -1.13 5.45 17.40
C ILE A 67 -0.94 5.29 18.92
N ASN A 68 -1.41 4.16 19.44
CA ASN A 68 -1.29 3.78 20.84
C ASN A 68 -0.45 2.50 20.98
N LEU A 69 0.13 2.30 22.14
CA LEU A 69 0.93 1.11 22.42
C LEU A 69 0.14 -0.17 22.14
N SER A 70 -1.15 -0.19 22.44
CA SER A 70 -2.02 -1.34 22.20
C SER A 70 -2.23 -1.68 20.74
N ASN A 71 -1.83 -0.81 19.81
CA ASN A 71 -1.96 -1.04 18.37
C ASN A 71 -0.76 -1.83 17.81
N ILE A 72 0.38 -1.76 18.45
CA ILE A 72 1.67 -2.20 17.88
C ILE A 72 1.68 -3.68 17.54
N HIS A 73 1.04 -4.53 18.34
CA HIS A 73 1.08 -5.98 18.16
C HIS A 73 0.37 -6.48 16.89
N ARG A 74 -0.53 -5.68 16.30
CA ARG A 74 -1.32 -6.11 15.14
C ARG A 74 -1.41 -5.10 13.99
N GLN A 75 -1.04 -3.84 14.23
CA GLN A 75 -1.06 -2.81 13.19
C GLN A 75 0.35 -2.65 12.64
N ASN A 76 0.65 -3.46 11.64
CA ASN A 76 2.00 -3.72 11.15
C ASN A 76 2.78 -2.51 10.65
N LEU A 77 2.08 -1.45 10.23
CA LEU A 77 2.74 -0.24 9.74
C LEU A 77 3.35 0.60 10.85
N PHE A 78 3.01 0.31 12.11
CA PHE A 78 3.40 1.15 13.25
C PHE A 78 4.41 0.46 14.14
N THR A 79 5.33 1.26 14.68
CA THR A 79 6.34 0.81 15.65
C THR A 79 6.22 1.64 16.91
N SER A 80 6.98 1.26 17.95
CA SER A 80 6.98 1.98 19.22
C SER A 80 7.39 3.45 19.07
N LYS A 81 8.16 3.78 18.04
CA LYS A 81 8.57 5.16 17.74
C LYS A 81 7.39 6.03 17.30
N ASP A 82 6.31 5.41 16.84
CA ASP A 82 5.18 6.10 16.25
C ASP A 82 4.06 6.41 17.23
N ILE A 83 4.19 5.98 18.48
CA ILE A 83 3.17 6.20 19.50
C ILE A 83 2.87 7.69 19.63
N LYS A 84 1.58 8.04 19.70
CA LYS A 84 1.02 9.39 19.75
C LYS A 84 1.06 10.16 18.44
N LYS A 85 1.60 9.57 17.38
CA LYS A 85 1.56 10.18 16.04
C LYS A 85 0.26 9.81 15.32
N SER A 86 -0.09 10.59 14.31
CA SER A 86 -1.27 10.33 13.47
C SER A 86 -1.10 9.01 12.71
N LYS A 87 -2.10 8.12 12.77
CA LYS A 87 -2.09 6.86 12.02
C LYS A 87 -1.95 7.09 10.54
N VAL A 88 -2.70 8.03 9.99
CA VAL A 88 -2.68 8.33 8.55
C VAL A 88 -1.31 8.84 8.11
N SER A 89 -0.73 9.76 8.86
CA SER A 89 0.56 10.35 8.50
C SER A 89 1.68 9.30 8.51
N VAL A 90 1.73 8.47 9.54
CA VAL A 90 2.75 7.42 9.64
C VAL A 90 2.54 6.35 8.59
N ALA A 91 1.30 5.91 8.40
CA ALA A 91 0.98 4.89 7.39
C ALA A 91 1.39 5.37 6.00
N ALA A 92 1.02 6.60 5.64
CA ALA A 92 1.37 7.16 4.33
C ALA A 92 2.88 7.18 4.12
N LYS A 93 3.63 7.60 5.12
CA LYS A 93 5.10 7.62 5.04
C LYS A 93 5.67 6.23 4.82
N LYS A 94 5.23 5.26 5.61
CA LYS A 94 5.71 3.87 5.50
C LYS A 94 5.36 3.27 4.14
N LEU A 95 4.14 3.49 3.66
CA LEU A 95 3.70 2.97 2.37
C LEU A 95 4.51 3.57 1.21
N ARG A 96 4.85 4.85 1.29
CA ARG A 96 5.72 5.49 0.28
C ARG A 96 7.12 4.88 0.26
N GLU A 97 7.62 4.47 1.40
CA GLU A 97 8.91 3.79 1.48
C GLU A 97 8.85 2.40 0.85
N ILE A 98 7.72 1.71 0.97
CA ILE A 98 7.52 0.39 0.36
C ILE A 98 7.45 0.50 -1.15
N ASN A 99 6.64 1.42 -1.67
CA ASN A 99 6.51 1.63 -3.11
C ASN A 99 6.35 3.13 -3.41
N PRO A 100 7.45 3.81 -3.74
CA PRO A 100 7.42 5.25 -4.00
C PRO A 100 6.54 5.66 -5.19
N SER A 101 6.21 4.73 -6.08
CA SER A 101 5.39 5.02 -7.26
C SER A 101 3.90 5.09 -6.96
N THR A 102 3.45 4.52 -5.84
CA THR A 102 2.05 4.61 -5.45
C THR A 102 1.72 6.03 -5.00
N LYS A 103 0.65 6.57 -5.53
CA LYS A 103 0.15 7.88 -5.12
C LYS A 103 -0.71 7.72 -3.86
N ILE A 104 -0.34 8.44 -2.82
CA ILE A 104 -1.02 8.33 -1.53
C ILE A 104 -1.56 9.69 -1.10
#